data_e856bf2035aa820ffb24f75374017fbd
#
_entry.id   e856bf2035aa820ffb24f75374017fbd
#
_cell.length_a   1.000
_cell.length_b   1.000
_cell.length_c   1.000
_cell.angle_alpha   90.00
_cell.angle_beta   90.00
_cell.angle_gamma   90.00
#
_symmetry.space_group_name_H-M   'P 1'
#
loop_
_entity.id
_entity.type
_entity.pdbx_description
1 polymer ?
#
loop_
_entity_poly.entity_id
_entity_poly.type
_entity_poly.pdbx_seq_one_letter_code
_entity_poly.pdbx_strand_id
1 'polypeptide(L)'
;MPPDKSESYNTVYQLFCEKESGRLETAKYFLMMPAYLSYKLTGVIFNEYTNCTTTALVCAKTKDWDETLLERFGIEKELLGRIVKPGTLVGDFKEEIRQELGFSSKVVFCPSHDTASAVAACPLEKDSVYISSGTWSLIGTESEEAIISEKSRTYNFANEGGIDYRFRFLKNYMGMWLLQNIRKNLNNSLT
;
A
#
# COMPACT_ATOMS: atom_id res chain seq x y z
N MET A 1 12.87 -8.74 10.27
CA MET A 1 11.45 -8.81 10.65
C MET A 1 10.75 -7.69 9.90
N PRO A 2 9.71 -7.93 9.15
CA PRO A 2 9.04 -6.86 8.40
C PRO A 2 8.62 -5.76 9.35
N PRO A 3 8.70 -4.50 8.93
CA PRO A 3 8.39 -3.35 9.77
C PRO A 3 6.89 -3.21 10.03
N ASP A 4 6.10 -4.07 9.41
CA ASP A 4 4.67 -4.00 9.46
C ASP A 4 4.07 -5.17 10.25
N LYS A 5 2.88 -4.94 10.77
CA LYS A 5 2.07 -5.97 11.40
C LYS A 5 1.64 -6.97 10.32
N SER A 6 2.02 -8.23 10.51
CA SER A 6 1.58 -9.29 9.62
C SER A 6 0.10 -9.60 9.88
N GLU A 7 -0.74 -9.17 8.97
CA GLU A 7 -2.19 -9.47 8.98
C GLU A 7 -2.49 -10.55 7.95
N SER A 8 -3.43 -11.43 8.23
CA SER A 8 -3.77 -12.58 7.37
C SER A 8 -4.20 -12.18 5.94
N TYR A 9 -4.61 -10.93 5.74
CA TYR A 9 -4.98 -10.38 4.44
C TYR A 9 -3.81 -9.74 3.68
N ASN A 10 -2.59 -9.67 4.26
CA ASN A 10 -1.44 -9.16 3.53
C ASN A 10 -1.12 -10.03 2.31
N THR A 11 -0.65 -9.38 1.26
CA THR A 11 -0.40 -10.00 -0.05
C THR A 11 0.58 -11.16 0.02
N VAL A 12 1.54 -11.15 0.95
CA VAL A 12 2.49 -12.27 1.15
C VAL A 12 1.79 -13.61 1.33
N TYR A 13 0.71 -13.65 2.11
CA TYR A 13 -0.05 -14.88 2.33
C TYR A 13 -0.87 -15.29 1.11
N GLN A 14 -1.42 -14.31 0.39
CA GLN A 14 -2.13 -14.56 -0.86
C GLN A 14 -1.18 -15.14 -1.90
N LEU A 15 0.00 -14.56 -2.10
CA LEU A 15 1.01 -15.08 -3.03
C LEU A 15 1.50 -16.48 -2.62
N PHE A 16 1.65 -16.73 -1.32
CA PHE A 16 1.97 -18.06 -0.84
C PHE A 16 0.89 -19.09 -1.22
N CYS A 17 -0.38 -18.78 -1.01
CA CYS A 17 -1.49 -19.64 -1.42
C CYS A 17 -1.56 -19.83 -2.94
N GLU A 18 -1.31 -18.78 -3.73
CA GLU A 18 -1.26 -18.86 -5.19
C GLU A 18 -0.13 -19.78 -5.65
N LYS A 19 1.04 -19.70 -5.00
CA LYS A 19 2.17 -20.60 -5.25
C LYS A 19 1.83 -22.04 -4.94
N GLU A 20 1.32 -22.33 -3.74
CA GLU A 20 0.93 -23.69 -3.32
C GLU A 20 -0.13 -24.33 -4.25
N SER A 21 -0.95 -23.50 -4.89
CA SER A 21 -1.93 -23.96 -5.88
C SER A 21 -1.38 -24.09 -7.30
N GLY A 22 -0.08 -23.83 -7.53
CA GLY A 22 0.57 -23.89 -8.85
C GLY A 22 0.23 -22.72 -9.77
N ARG A 23 -0.59 -21.73 -9.35
CA ARG A 23 -0.99 -20.63 -10.23
C ARG A 23 0.14 -19.65 -10.53
N LEU A 24 1.16 -19.55 -9.67
CA LEU A 24 2.32 -18.70 -9.95
C LEU A 24 3.24 -19.26 -11.05
N GLU A 25 3.19 -20.55 -11.37
CA GLU A 25 4.02 -21.18 -12.41
C GLU A 25 3.80 -20.58 -13.81
N THR A 26 2.59 -20.09 -14.06
CA THR A 26 2.22 -19.45 -15.34
C THR A 26 2.17 -17.94 -15.28
N ALA A 27 2.32 -17.36 -14.08
CA ALA A 27 2.29 -15.92 -13.89
C ALA A 27 3.60 -15.28 -14.40
N LYS A 28 3.45 -14.21 -15.20
CA LYS A 28 4.62 -13.44 -15.66
C LYS A 28 4.95 -12.28 -14.74
N TYR A 29 3.92 -11.64 -14.19
CA TYR A 29 4.07 -10.45 -13.35
C TYR A 29 2.99 -10.43 -12.28
N PHE A 30 3.37 -9.92 -11.12
CA PHE A 30 2.46 -9.50 -10.07
C PHE A 30 2.37 -7.97 -10.09
N LEU A 31 1.16 -7.44 -10.16
CA LEU A 31 0.91 -6.00 -10.09
C LEU A 31 -0.18 -5.73 -9.05
N MET A 32 0.08 -4.76 -8.18
CA MET A 32 -0.98 -4.19 -7.35
C MET A 32 -2.04 -3.54 -8.24
N MET A 33 -3.30 -3.51 -7.81
CA MET A 33 -4.42 -3.08 -8.65
C MET A 33 -4.19 -1.70 -9.33
N PRO A 34 -3.73 -0.64 -8.64
CA PRO A 34 -3.42 0.62 -9.31
C PRO A 34 -2.30 0.51 -10.36
N ALA A 35 -1.30 -0.31 -10.08
CA ALA A 35 -0.21 -0.59 -11.00
C ALA A 35 -0.69 -1.36 -12.24
N TYR A 36 -1.63 -2.30 -12.05
CA TYR A 36 -2.27 -3.01 -13.16
C TYR A 36 -3.05 -2.06 -14.09
N LEU A 37 -3.80 -1.12 -13.52
CA LEU A 37 -4.51 -0.11 -14.31
C LEU A 37 -3.52 0.77 -15.11
N SER A 38 -2.43 1.21 -14.48
CA SER A 38 -1.37 1.96 -15.15
C SER A 38 -0.72 1.15 -16.28
N TYR A 39 -0.46 -0.15 -16.04
CA TYR A 39 0.03 -1.06 -17.08
C TYR A 39 -0.96 -1.19 -18.25
N LYS A 40 -2.27 -1.29 -17.98
CA LYS A 40 -3.28 -1.35 -19.05
C LYS A 40 -3.24 -0.11 -19.94
N LEU A 41 -2.96 1.06 -19.36
CA LEU A 41 -2.88 2.32 -20.09
C LEU A 41 -1.54 2.50 -20.85
N THR A 42 -0.42 2.07 -20.28
CA THR A 42 0.93 2.39 -20.76
C THR A 42 1.72 1.20 -21.32
N GLY A 43 1.42 -0.01 -20.85
CA GLY A 43 2.23 -1.20 -21.11
C GLY A 43 3.48 -1.31 -20.23
N VAL A 44 3.74 -0.35 -19.34
CA VAL A 44 4.91 -0.32 -18.45
C VAL A 44 4.60 -1.05 -17.14
N ILE A 45 5.55 -1.90 -16.70
CA ILE A 45 5.41 -2.74 -15.50
C ILE A 45 6.21 -2.11 -14.37
N PHE A 46 5.51 -1.40 -13.49
CA PHE A 46 6.02 -0.88 -12.23
C PHE A 46 5.00 -1.16 -11.13
N ASN A 47 5.46 -1.23 -9.88
CA ASN A 47 4.61 -1.18 -8.69
C ASN A 47 4.92 0.08 -7.89
N GLU A 48 3.89 0.70 -7.30
CA GLU A 48 4.06 1.96 -6.59
C GLU A 48 4.32 1.69 -5.09
N TYR A 49 5.32 2.37 -4.54
CA TYR A 49 5.89 2.13 -3.22
C TYR A 49 4.87 2.13 -2.08
N THR A 50 3.98 3.12 -2.00
CA THR A 50 3.06 3.23 -0.85
C THR A 50 2.13 2.04 -0.76
N ASN A 51 1.66 1.55 -1.91
CA ASN A 51 0.82 0.37 -1.98
C ASN A 51 1.63 -0.92 -1.76
N CYS A 52 2.86 -1.01 -2.31
CA CYS A 52 3.73 -2.16 -2.10
C CYS A 52 4.01 -2.42 -0.62
N THR A 53 4.13 -1.37 0.20
CA THR A 53 4.41 -1.56 1.64
C THR A 53 3.30 -2.30 2.37
N THR A 54 2.07 -2.34 1.85
CA THR A 54 0.96 -3.11 2.42
C THR A 54 1.07 -4.61 2.17
N THR A 55 1.97 -5.04 1.28
CA THR A 55 2.15 -6.45 0.94
C THR A 55 2.82 -7.27 2.04
N ALA A 56 3.48 -6.62 3.00
CA ALA A 56 4.41 -7.19 3.98
C ALA A 56 5.67 -7.82 3.35
N LEU A 57 6.01 -7.45 2.10
CA LEU A 57 7.18 -7.95 1.36
C LEU A 57 8.24 -6.86 1.08
N VAL A 58 8.03 -5.63 1.55
CA VAL A 58 8.97 -4.53 1.34
C VAL A 58 9.90 -4.35 2.54
N CYS A 59 11.20 -4.30 2.28
CA CYS A 59 12.20 -4.02 3.30
C CYS A 59 12.23 -2.53 3.65
N ALA A 60 12.05 -2.18 4.93
CA ALA A 60 12.03 -0.79 5.39
C ALA A 60 13.35 -0.04 5.14
N LYS A 61 14.49 -0.74 5.12
CA LYS A 61 15.81 -0.13 4.91
C LYS A 61 16.09 0.16 3.45
N THR A 62 15.85 -0.82 2.58
CA THR A 62 16.17 -0.72 1.14
C THR A 62 15.08 -0.05 0.34
N LYS A 63 13.84 0.02 0.85
CA LYS A 63 12.64 0.51 0.16
C LYS A 63 12.29 -0.32 -1.10
N ASP A 64 12.83 -1.52 -1.17
CA ASP A 64 12.62 -2.49 -2.24
C ASP A 64 12.12 -3.81 -1.64
N TRP A 65 11.84 -4.78 -2.47
CA TRP A 65 11.42 -6.12 -2.06
C TRP A 65 12.42 -6.75 -1.09
N ASP A 66 11.92 -7.38 -0.03
CA ASP A 66 12.73 -8.07 0.98
C ASP A 66 13.14 -9.45 0.46
N GLU A 67 14.37 -9.56 -0.03
CA GLU A 67 14.90 -10.79 -0.63
C GLU A 67 14.86 -11.97 0.35
N THR A 68 15.12 -11.74 1.64
CA THR A 68 15.04 -12.77 2.67
C THR A 68 13.62 -13.35 2.82
N LEU A 69 12.61 -12.47 2.76
CA LEU A 69 11.23 -12.92 2.80
C LEU A 69 10.83 -13.63 1.50
N LEU A 70 11.22 -13.07 0.35
CA LEU A 70 10.95 -13.70 -0.94
C LEU A 70 11.50 -15.12 -1.01
N GLU A 71 12.77 -15.31 -0.64
CA GLU A 71 13.40 -16.63 -0.56
C GLU A 71 12.63 -17.56 0.38
N ARG A 72 12.28 -17.08 1.58
CA ARG A 72 11.55 -17.88 2.57
C ARG A 72 10.20 -18.37 2.07
N PHE A 73 9.49 -17.55 1.31
CA PHE A 73 8.19 -17.90 0.72
C PHE A 73 8.33 -18.51 -0.68
N GLY A 74 9.57 -18.56 -1.22
CA GLY A 74 9.88 -19.09 -2.55
C GLY A 74 9.15 -18.32 -3.65
N ILE A 75 9.16 -17.00 -3.57
CA ILE A 75 8.58 -16.07 -4.54
C ILE A 75 9.72 -15.48 -5.35
N GLU A 76 9.68 -15.62 -6.67
CA GLU A 76 10.68 -15.06 -7.56
C GLU A 76 10.56 -13.52 -7.60
N LYS A 77 11.69 -12.81 -7.40
CA LYS A 77 11.70 -11.33 -7.37
C LYS A 77 11.26 -10.74 -8.72
N GLU A 78 11.61 -11.40 -9.80
CA GLU A 78 11.26 -11.03 -11.17
C GLU A 78 9.75 -10.97 -11.40
N LEU A 79 8.99 -11.79 -10.69
CA LEU A 79 7.52 -11.77 -10.71
C LEU A 79 6.96 -10.43 -10.22
N LEU A 80 7.60 -9.83 -9.21
CA LEU A 80 7.07 -8.66 -8.50
C LEU A 80 7.35 -7.33 -9.23
N GLY A 81 8.25 -7.34 -10.21
CA GLY A 81 8.64 -6.13 -10.92
C GLY A 81 9.31 -5.06 -10.04
N ARG A 82 9.55 -3.90 -10.62
CA ARG A 82 10.27 -2.81 -9.95
C ARG A 82 9.33 -1.96 -9.10
N ILE A 83 9.74 -1.63 -7.88
CA ILE A 83 9.10 -0.61 -7.05
C ILE A 83 9.57 0.78 -7.48
N VAL A 84 8.63 1.71 -7.62
CA VAL A 84 8.89 3.12 -7.89
C VAL A 84 8.15 4.02 -6.90
N LYS A 85 8.68 5.21 -6.65
CA LYS A 85 8.05 6.17 -5.73
C LYS A 85 6.86 6.89 -6.36
N PRO A 86 5.95 7.44 -5.56
CA PRO A 86 4.93 8.39 -6.02
C PRO A 86 5.57 9.55 -6.82
N GLY A 87 4.86 10.09 -7.77
CA GLY A 87 5.36 11.12 -8.69
C GLY A 87 6.15 10.58 -9.88
N THR A 88 6.40 9.26 -9.95
CA THR A 88 7.08 8.65 -11.10
C THR A 88 6.22 8.71 -12.35
N LEU A 89 6.79 9.25 -13.43
CA LEU A 89 6.19 9.14 -14.77
C LEU A 89 6.27 7.69 -15.24
N VAL A 90 5.12 7.07 -15.43
CA VAL A 90 5.02 5.67 -15.89
C VAL A 90 5.23 5.60 -17.41
N GLY A 91 4.57 6.46 -18.15
CA GLY A 91 4.68 6.52 -19.60
C GLY A 91 3.50 7.24 -20.25
N ASP A 92 3.49 7.26 -21.56
CA ASP A 92 2.37 7.75 -22.37
C ASP A 92 1.32 6.64 -22.57
N PHE A 93 0.11 7.00 -22.94
CA PHE A 93 -0.90 6.03 -23.36
C PHE A 93 -0.39 5.20 -24.53
N LYS A 94 -0.70 3.89 -24.49
CA LYS A 94 -0.50 2.99 -25.63
C LYS A 94 -1.25 3.49 -26.87
N GLU A 95 -0.78 3.09 -28.05
CA GLU A 95 -1.37 3.50 -29.32
C GLU A 95 -2.87 3.17 -29.40
N GLU A 96 -3.25 1.97 -28.97
CA GLU A 96 -4.65 1.52 -28.99
C GLU A 96 -5.55 2.44 -28.15
N ILE A 97 -5.06 2.84 -26.97
CA ILE A 97 -5.78 3.74 -26.06
C ILE A 97 -5.90 5.14 -26.66
N ARG A 98 -4.82 5.64 -27.30
CA ARG A 98 -4.83 6.95 -27.99
C ARG A 98 -5.84 6.98 -29.13
N GLN A 99 -5.90 5.91 -29.90
CA GLN A 99 -6.84 5.79 -31.02
C GLN A 99 -8.29 5.73 -30.53
N GLU A 100 -8.56 4.96 -29.48
CA GLU A 100 -9.91 4.85 -28.90
C GLU A 100 -10.41 6.17 -28.31
N LEU A 101 -9.53 6.90 -27.57
CA LEU A 101 -9.90 8.14 -26.89
C LEU A 101 -9.81 9.39 -27.79
N GLY A 102 -9.05 9.34 -28.86
CA GLY A 102 -8.79 10.49 -29.73
C GLY A 102 -7.80 11.53 -29.16
N PHE A 103 -7.14 11.21 -28.03
CA PHE A 103 -6.09 12.06 -27.43
C PHE A 103 -5.02 11.21 -26.75
N SER A 104 -3.88 11.85 -26.44
CA SER A 104 -2.80 11.25 -25.65
C SER A 104 -2.67 11.93 -24.29
N SER A 105 -2.23 11.17 -23.30
CA SER A 105 -1.91 11.68 -21.97
C SER A 105 -0.76 10.90 -21.35
N LYS A 106 -0.15 11.49 -20.33
CA LYS A 106 0.89 10.84 -19.52
C LYS A 106 0.27 10.24 -18.27
N VAL A 107 0.76 9.05 -17.89
CA VAL A 107 0.38 8.39 -16.64
C VAL A 107 1.49 8.63 -15.63
N VAL A 108 1.12 9.15 -14.46
CA VAL A 108 2.00 9.40 -13.33
C VAL A 108 1.44 8.69 -12.12
N PHE A 109 2.28 8.01 -11.36
CA PHE A 109 1.84 7.43 -10.09
C PHE A 109 1.59 8.51 -9.04
N CYS A 110 0.37 8.57 -8.51
CA CYS A 110 0.13 9.16 -7.20
C CYS A 110 0.48 8.15 -6.09
N PRO A 111 0.51 8.54 -4.80
CA PRO A 111 0.49 7.58 -3.71
C PRO A 111 -0.77 6.72 -3.85
N SER A 112 -0.62 5.48 -4.30
CA SER A 112 -1.76 4.66 -4.71
C SER A 112 -2.44 3.92 -3.56
N HIS A 113 -1.86 3.96 -2.37
CA HIS A 113 -2.57 3.69 -1.12
C HIS A 113 -3.37 4.93 -0.72
N ASP A 114 -4.69 4.81 -0.61
CA ASP A 114 -5.60 5.94 -0.36
C ASP A 114 -5.25 6.76 0.88
N THR A 115 -4.92 6.10 2.00
CA THR A 115 -4.47 6.79 3.21
C THR A 115 -3.13 7.50 3.00
N ALA A 116 -2.21 6.97 2.18
CA ALA A 116 -0.97 7.67 1.86
C ALA A 116 -1.24 8.96 1.08
N SER A 117 -2.19 8.93 0.14
CA SER A 117 -2.65 10.12 -0.57
C SER A 117 -3.32 11.14 0.36
N ALA A 118 -4.16 10.67 1.28
CA ALA A 118 -4.83 11.53 2.26
C ALA A 118 -3.84 12.23 3.19
N VAL A 119 -2.85 11.49 3.70
CA VAL A 119 -1.80 12.04 4.57
C VAL A 119 -0.91 13.01 3.80
N ALA A 120 -0.56 12.69 2.55
CA ALA A 120 0.23 13.59 1.69
C ALA A 120 -0.47 14.92 1.40
N ALA A 121 -1.82 14.93 1.37
CA ALA A 121 -2.61 16.14 1.16
C ALA A 121 -2.84 16.94 2.46
N CYS A 122 -2.54 16.37 3.62
CA CYS A 122 -2.72 17.04 4.90
C CYS A 122 -1.52 17.95 5.19
N PRO A 123 -1.73 19.21 5.61
CA PRO A 123 -0.66 20.14 5.95
C PRO A 123 -0.07 19.79 7.34
N LEU A 124 0.61 18.65 7.43
CA LEU A 124 1.23 18.19 8.66
C LEU A 124 2.47 19.02 8.97
N GLU A 125 2.53 19.54 10.18
CA GLU A 125 3.74 20.14 10.75
C GLU A 125 4.60 19.05 11.41
N LYS A 126 5.83 19.44 11.79
CA LYS A 126 6.69 18.55 12.57
C LYS A 126 5.98 18.11 13.86
N ASP A 127 6.07 16.84 14.17
CA ASP A 127 5.45 16.22 15.35
C ASP A 127 3.91 16.22 15.37
N SER A 128 3.28 16.49 14.22
CA SER A 128 1.82 16.39 14.08
C SER A 128 1.34 14.94 14.10
N VAL A 129 0.13 14.76 14.62
CA VAL A 129 -0.60 13.49 14.55
C VAL A 129 -1.78 13.68 13.60
N TYR A 130 -1.98 12.74 12.68
CA TYR A 130 -3.15 12.72 11.81
C TYR A 130 -4.15 11.64 12.25
N ILE A 131 -5.40 11.86 11.90
CA ILE A 131 -6.46 10.85 12.00
C ILE A 131 -7.13 10.74 10.63
N SER A 132 -6.91 9.63 9.95
CA SER A 132 -7.67 9.27 8.76
C SER A 132 -8.90 8.49 9.21
N SER A 133 -10.06 9.15 9.21
CA SER A 133 -11.29 8.60 9.80
C SER A 133 -12.27 8.13 8.74
N GLY A 134 -12.54 6.84 8.75
CA GLY A 134 -13.54 6.17 7.93
C GLY A 134 -14.27 5.11 8.75
N THR A 135 -14.71 4.04 8.14
CA THR A 135 -15.22 2.83 8.84
C THR A 135 -14.20 2.34 9.85
N TRP A 136 -12.94 2.27 9.42
CA TRP A 136 -11.74 2.21 10.26
C TRP A 136 -11.18 3.62 10.44
N SER A 137 -10.49 3.86 11.53
CA SER A 137 -9.70 5.07 11.75
C SER A 137 -8.24 4.71 11.91
N LEU A 138 -7.38 5.40 11.17
CA LEU A 138 -5.94 5.25 11.26
C LEU A 138 -5.39 6.49 11.99
N ILE A 139 -4.75 6.28 13.13
CA ILE A 139 -4.11 7.36 13.90
C ILE A 139 -2.61 7.18 13.76
N GLY A 140 -1.90 8.20 13.34
CA GLY A 140 -0.47 8.11 13.11
C GLY A 140 0.25 9.43 12.97
N THR A 141 1.54 9.32 12.75
CA THR A 141 2.45 10.42 12.44
C THR A 141 3.36 10.03 11.29
N GLU A 142 3.97 11.01 10.62
CA GLU A 142 5.01 10.74 9.66
C GLU A 142 6.39 10.71 10.30
N SER A 143 7.25 9.82 9.82
CA SER A 143 8.66 9.74 10.21
C SER A 143 9.56 9.49 9.00
N GLU A 144 10.82 9.89 9.09
CA GLU A 144 11.83 9.64 8.05
C GLU A 144 12.31 8.19 8.06
N GLU A 145 12.33 7.59 9.25
CA GLU A 145 12.75 6.21 9.46
C GLU A 145 11.62 5.37 10.05
N ALA A 146 11.65 4.07 9.77
CA ALA A 146 10.73 3.12 10.37
C ALA A 146 10.95 3.02 11.88
N ILE A 147 9.88 3.14 12.67
CA ILE A 147 9.92 3.01 14.12
C ILE A 147 9.69 1.54 14.49
N ILE A 148 10.78 0.80 14.67
CA ILE A 148 10.76 -0.64 14.97
C ILE A 148 11.23 -0.85 16.40
N SER A 149 10.30 -1.16 17.28
CA SER A 149 10.57 -1.41 18.70
C SER A 149 9.65 -2.48 19.27
N GLU A 150 10.02 -3.08 20.39
CA GLU A 150 9.15 -4.02 21.09
C GLU A 150 7.83 -3.34 21.53
N LYS A 151 7.87 -2.05 21.89
CA LYS A 151 6.66 -1.28 22.18
C LYS A 151 5.77 -1.14 20.96
N SER A 152 6.33 -0.79 19.79
CA SER A 152 5.55 -0.71 18.54
C SER A 152 4.84 -2.01 18.26
N ARG A 153 5.54 -3.12 18.41
CA ARG A 153 4.96 -4.47 18.23
C ARG A 153 3.86 -4.77 19.24
N THR A 154 4.12 -4.53 20.53
CA THR A 154 3.17 -4.82 21.62
C THR A 154 1.88 -4.02 21.46
N TYR A 155 1.99 -2.76 21.04
CA TYR A 155 0.83 -1.88 20.84
C TYR A 155 0.24 -1.94 19.44
N ASN A 156 0.71 -2.85 18.58
CA ASN A 156 0.22 -3.03 17.22
C ASN A 156 0.32 -1.76 16.34
N PHE A 157 1.46 -1.06 16.42
CA PHE A 157 1.78 -0.03 15.46
C PHE A 157 2.43 -0.62 14.21
N ALA A 158 2.09 -0.07 13.06
CA ALA A 158 2.64 -0.40 11.76
C ALA A 158 3.46 0.76 11.18
N ASN A 159 4.38 0.43 10.26
CA ASN A 159 5.09 1.40 9.44
C ASN A 159 4.66 1.17 7.99
N GLU A 160 3.89 2.07 7.43
CA GLU A 160 3.48 2.03 6.04
C GLU A 160 4.20 3.11 5.22
N GLY A 161 4.41 2.87 3.94
CA GLY A 161 5.06 3.83 3.06
C GLY A 161 4.24 5.10 2.84
N GLY A 162 4.91 6.23 2.92
CA GLY A 162 4.42 7.56 2.56
C GLY A 162 5.12 8.11 1.32
N ILE A 163 4.91 9.39 1.02
CA ILE A 163 5.63 10.10 -0.05
C ILE A 163 7.12 10.24 0.32
N ASP A 164 7.97 10.41 -0.68
CA ASP A 164 9.44 10.59 -0.55
C ASP A 164 10.12 9.52 0.32
N TYR A 165 9.58 8.28 0.27
CA TYR A 165 10.06 7.16 1.08
C TYR A 165 9.98 7.38 2.61
N ARG A 166 9.19 8.36 3.06
CA ARG A 166 8.85 8.50 4.48
C ARG A 166 7.97 7.35 4.93
N PHE A 167 7.83 7.20 6.23
CA PHE A 167 6.91 6.24 6.84
C PHE A 167 5.74 6.95 7.48
N ARG A 168 4.59 6.33 7.39
CA ARG A 168 3.43 6.60 8.23
C ARG A 168 3.46 5.58 9.36
N PHE A 169 3.87 6.02 10.53
CA PHE A 169 3.83 5.21 11.75
C PHE A 169 2.45 5.33 12.36
N LEU A 170 1.66 4.29 12.29
CA LEU A 170 0.23 4.36 12.56
C LEU A 170 -0.31 3.14 13.31
N LYS A 171 -1.52 3.30 13.79
CA LYS A 171 -2.32 2.23 14.38
C LYS A 171 -3.75 2.31 13.89
N ASN A 172 -4.34 1.15 13.59
CA ASN A 172 -5.73 1.01 13.18
C ASN A 172 -6.64 0.93 14.40
N TYR A 173 -7.77 1.66 14.33
CA TYR A 173 -8.86 1.63 15.28
C TYR A 173 -10.19 1.41 14.56
N MET A 174 -11.17 0.90 15.27
CA MET A 174 -12.55 0.81 14.81
C MET A 174 -13.19 2.21 14.82
N GLY A 175 -13.08 2.98 13.74
CA GLY A 175 -13.55 4.35 13.65
C GLY A 175 -15.07 4.51 13.71
N MET A 176 -15.69 4.94 12.63
CA MET A 176 -17.14 5.18 12.53
C MET A 176 -18.01 3.94 12.79
N TRP A 177 -17.44 2.74 12.65
CA TRP A 177 -18.11 1.50 13.00
C TRP A 177 -18.62 1.50 14.45
N LEU A 178 -17.85 2.05 15.40
CA LEU A 178 -18.26 2.17 16.80
C LEU A 178 -19.52 3.06 16.94
N LEU A 179 -19.51 4.22 16.30
CA LEU A 179 -20.66 5.14 16.32
C LEU A 179 -21.89 4.53 15.67
N GLN A 180 -21.72 3.83 14.55
CA GLN A 180 -22.80 3.13 13.87
C GLN A 180 -23.42 2.03 14.74
N ASN A 181 -22.61 1.28 15.48
CA ASN A 181 -23.10 0.26 16.39
C ASN A 181 -23.79 0.87 17.63
N ILE A 182 -23.26 1.96 18.19
CA ILE A 182 -23.94 2.68 19.27
C ILE A 182 -25.31 3.15 18.79
N ARG A 183 -25.38 3.81 17.63
CA ARG A 183 -26.63 4.26 17.02
C ARG A 183 -27.61 3.11 16.82
N LYS A 184 -27.15 1.97 16.30
CA LYS A 184 -27.98 0.76 16.11
C LYS A 184 -28.51 0.23 17.44
N ASN A 185 -27.67 0.16 18.48
CA ASN A 185 -28.06 -0.30 19.81
C ASN A 185 -29.06 0.65 20.49
N LEU A 186 -29.04 1.92 20.15
CA LEU A 186 -30.02 2.92 20.59
C LEU A 186 -31.26 2.98 19.68
N ASN A 187 -31.52 1.90 18.89
CA ASN A 187 -32.66 1.77 17.98
C ASN A 187 -32.76 2.94 16.98
N ASN A 188 -31.62 3.48 16.54
CA ASN A 188 -31.54 4.66 15.67
C ASN A 188 -32.24 5.91 16.23
N SER A 189 -32.38 6.03 17.53
CA SER A 189 -33.03 7.15 18.20
C SER A 189 -32.19 8.45 18.14
N LEU A 190 -30.93 8.35 17.73
CA LEU A 190 -30.05 9.51 17.48
C LEU A 190 -30.04 9.82 15.99
N THR A 191 -30.46 11.01 15.63
CA THR A 191 -30.40 11.59 14.28
C THR A 191 -29.11 12.37 14.10
#